data_44e7a48a44d095e7b51741fa3ed0ba7b
#
_entry.id   44e7a48a44d095e7b51741fa3ed0ba7b
#
_cell.length_a   1.000
_cell.length_b   1.000
_cell.length_c   1.000
_cell.angle_alpha   90.00
_cell.angle_beta   90.00
_cell.angle_gamma   90.00
#
_symmetry.space_group_name_H-M   'P 1'
#
loop_
_entity.id
_entity.type
_entity.pdbx_description
1 polymer ?
#
loop_
_entity_poly.entity_id
_entity_poly.type
_entity_poly.pdbx_seq_one_letter_code
_entity_poly.pdbx_strand_id
1 'polypeptide(L)'
;MTTPVILALDIGTSSSRTAIYDTKGKRLLATTAQFAYPLITGPDGQAELRPADLEKAIARAFAKTLQAWRKTKSRAPIAGIGVSCFWHSLLGLDKQGQPLTPIYTWADSRCRTEARDLRETMGEKSVHAATGCMVRTSFWPAKLLWLRKSQPGLFRKVDRWVSPAEWIQEKWCGQATASLSMASGTGLLHAQTLQWHGPLLKQCGLRQNQLNPLSDAPSHVTPAIARRFPELTNTPWFPAIGDGAASNLGSGATNPGVAAINVGTSAALRVVVATKAVRPKSPAPFGLFSYRVDDHRRLMGGAVSNAGNLRAWAIRELNLPTDPATIEKLLAARPGPVKELTLLPYWIAERAPSWPEEMPSAVVGITQATRALDLLQAFQEATYHRLAQIGEALESALRQKLVFIVSGGIQKSPSALQRLANVLGRPVHASKEPEASLCGAACFAMDQLGLKRPAPQLGPKINPQRAISREYTAARQRQIELESLFRDSGLVTTPNV
;
A
#
# COMPACT_ATOMS: atom_id res chain seq x y z
N MET A 1 0.03 -4.18 -38.79
CA MET A 1 0.95 -4.33 -37.64
C MET A 1 0.14 -4.91 -36.47
N THR A 2 0.66 -5.93 -35.80
CA THR A 2 0.01 -6.50 -34.61
C THR A 2 0.10 -5.51 -33.43
N THR A 3 -1.01 -5.27 -32.73
CA THR A 3 -1.04 -4.37 -31.56
C THR A 3 -0.09 -4.90 -30.47
N PRO A 4 0.83 -4.08 -29.95
CA PRO A 4 1.77 -4.53 -28.92
C PRO A 4 1.08 -4.87 -27.62
N VAL A 5 1.77 -5.60 -26.74
CA VAL A 5 1.29 -6.00 -25.42
C VAL A 5 2.28 -5.57 -24.33
N ILE A 6 1.82 -5.50 -23.08
CA ILE A 6 2.63 -5.18 -21.92
C ILE A 6 2.73 -6.40 -21.00
N LEU A 7 3.93 -6.71 -20.55
CA LEU A 7 4.17 -7.68 -19.49
C LEU A 7 4.18 -6.94 -18.14
N ALA A 8 3.30 -7.34 -17.24
CA ALA A 8 3.25 -6.79 -15.89
C ALA A 8 3.85 -7.76 -14.87
N LEU A 9 4.59 -7.24 -13.92
CA LEU A 9 5.09 -7.91 -12.72
C LEU A 9 4.56 -7.18 -11.49
N ASP A 10 3.97 -7.92 -10.56
CA ASP A 10 3.59 -7.43 -9.23
C ASP A 10 4.33 -8.25 -8.17
N ILE A 11 5.23 -7.60 -7.45
CA ILE A 11 6.00 -8.16 -6.35
C ILE A 11 5.26 -7.80 -5.05
N GLY A 12 4.43 -8.72 -4.54
CA GLY A 12 3.69 -8.54 -3.29
C GLY A 12 4.42 -9.12 -2.08
N THR A 13 3.92 -8.89 -0.87
CA THR A 13 4.54 -9.37 0.38
C THR A 13 4.49 -10.91 0.52
N SER A 14 3.53 -11.59 -0.09
CA SER A 14 3.34 -13.05 0.06
C SER A 14 3.41 -13.83 -1.25
N SER A 15 3.44 -13.14 -2.39
CA SER A 15 3.52 -13.78 -3.71
C SER A 15 3.96 -12.78 -4.77
N SER A 16 4.57 -13.29 -5.85
CA SER A 16 4.80 -12.54 -7.08
C SER A 16 3.85 -13.00 -8.17
N ARG A 17 3.36 -12.06 -8.97
CA ARG A 17 2.41 -12.29 -10.07
C ARG A 17 2.92 -11.67 -11.35
N THR A 18 2.62 -12.32 -12.46
CA THR A 18 2.86 -11.79 -13.81
C THR A 18 1.67 -12.04 -14.70
N ALA A 19 1.42 -11.16 -15.64
CA ALA A 19 0.43 -11.35 -16.70
C ALA A 19 0.75 -10.46 -17.90
N ILE A 20 0.19 -10.80 -19.05
CA ILE A 20 0.23 -9.97 -20.25
C ILE A 20 -1.10 -9.22 -20.38
N TYR A 21 -0.98 -7.93 -20.71
CA TYR A 21 -2.09 -7.02 -20.98
C TYR A 21 -2.01 -6.52 -22.42
N ASP A 22 -3.16 -6.41 -23.07
CA ASP A 22 -3.24 -5.67 -24.33
C ASP A 22 -3.23 -4.13 -24.06
N THR A 23 -3.07 -3.34 -25.11
CA THR A 23 -3.08 -1.87 -24.99
C THR A 23 -4.44 -1.27 -24.65
N LYS A 24 -5.51 -2.09 -24.59
CA LYS A 24 -6.82 -1.73 -24.06
C LYS A 24 -6.94 -2.01 -22.56
N GLY A 25 -5.85 -2.46 -21.91
CA GLY A 25 -5.80 -2.82 -20.49
C GLY A 25 -6.49 -4.12 -20.15
N LYS A 26 -6.87 -4.92 -21.15
CA LYS A 26 -7.45 -6.23 -20.91
C LYS A 26 -6.36 -7.24 -20.61
N ARG A 27 -6.46 -7.88 -19.46
CA ARG A 27 -5.57 -8.97 -19.07
C ARG A 27 -5.85 -10.22 -19.91
N LEU A 28 -4.81 -10.81 -20.47
CA LEU A 28 -4.89 -12.10 -21.13
C LEU A 28 -4.84 -13.20 -20.07
N LEU A 29 -6.01 -13.61 -19.57
CA LEU A 29 -6.16 -14.48 -18.39
C LEU A 29 -5.31 -15.74 -18.46
N ALA A 30 -5.19 -16.38 -19.63
CA ALA A 30 -4.37 -17.57 -19.81
C ALA A 30 -2.88 -17.36 -19.52
N THR A 31 -2.40 -16.10 -19.52
CA THR A 31 -0.99 -15.75 -19.25
C THR A 31 -0.73 -15.41 -17.79
N THR A 32 -1.76 -15.37 -16.92
CA THR A 32 -1.60 -15.04 -15.51
C THR A 32 -0.88 -16.15 -14.77
N ALA A 33 0.19 -15.79 -14.05
CA ALA A 33 0.93 -16.70 -13.19
C ALA A 33 1.16 -16.05 -11.83
N GLN A 34 1.03 -16.86 -10.77
CA GLN A 34 1.28 -16.45 -9.38
C GLN A 34 2.07 -17.53 -8.67
N PHE A 35 3.08 -17.13 -7.90
CA PHE A 35 3.85 -18.00 -7.03
C PHE A 35 4.01 -17.36 -5.66
N ALA A 36 3.60 -18.09 -4.63
CA ALA A 36 3.73 -17.69 -3.25
C ALA A 36 5.13 -17.98 -2.69
N TYR A 37 5.48 -17.23 -1.65
CA TYR A 37 6.64 -17.47 -0.79
C TYR A 37 6.28 -17.14 0.66
N PRO A 38 6.94 -17.80 1.64
CA PRO A 38 6.61 -17.61 3.04
C PRO A 38 7.09 -16.25 3.56
N LEU A 39 6.25 -15.59 4.34
CA LEU A 39 6.65 -14.52 5.24
C LEU A 39 7.10 -15.15 6.55
N ILE A 40 8.31 -14.86 6.98
CA ILE A 40 8.87 -15.32 8.26
C ILE A 40 8.50 -14.29 9.31
N THR A 41 7.76 -14.71 10.32
CA THR A 41 7.32 -13.85 11.42
C THR A 41 7.79 -14.38 12.76
N GLY A 42 8.01 -13.47 13.72
CA GLY A 42 8.41 -13.78 15.09
C GLY A 42 7.62 -12.97 16.11
N PRO A 43 7.61 -13.38 17.38
CA PRO A 43 6.86 -12.72 18.45
C PRO A 43 7.39 -11.32 18.78
N ASP A 44 8.66 -11.05 18.45
CA ASP A 44 9.32 -9.74 18.64
C ASP A 44 8.91 -8.68 17.60
N GLY A 45 8.07 -9.05 16.63
CA GLY A 45 7.65 -8.20 15.52
C GLY A 45 8.50 -8.39 14.26
N GLN A 46 9.27 -9.46 14.18
CA GLN A 46 9.95 -9.90 12.95
C GLN A 46 8.94 -10.12 11.81
N ALA A 47 9.26 -9.59 10.63
CA ALA A 47 8.51 -9.85 9.40
C ALA A 47 9.45 -9.76 8.19
N GLU A 48 10.00 -10.90 7.77
CA GLU A 48 11.09 -11.00 6.80
C GLU A 48 10.74 -11.92 5.63
N LEU A 49 11.40 -11.70 4.49
CA LEU A 49 11.40 -12.61 3.35
C LEU A 49 12.84 -13.07 3.03
N ARG A 50 12.95 -14.29 2.55
CA ARG A 50 14.22 -14.78 1.99
C ARG A 50 14.37 -14.27 0.56
N PRO A 51 15.47 -13.56 0.22
CA PRO A 51 15.69 -13.07 -1.14
C PRO A 51 15.61 -14.17 -2.21
N ALA A 52 16.19 -15.35 -1.94
CA ALA A 52 16.16 -16.47 -2.88
C ALA A 52 14.76 -16.98 -3.20
N ASP A 53 13.85 -16.99 -2.22
CA ASP A 53 12.46 -17.44 -2.43
C ASP A 53 11.69 -16.44 -3.32
N LEU A 54 11.90 -15.13 -3.09
CA LEU A 54 11.33 -14.07 -3.91
C LEU A 54 11.81 -14.18 -5.37
N GLU A 55 13.11 -14.27 -5.58
CA GLU A 55 13.71 -14.40 -6.92
C GLU A 55 13.19 -15.62 -7.65
N LYS A 56 13.18 -16.77 -6.99
CA LYS A 56 12.66 -18.03 -7.55
C LYS A 56 11.21 -17.91 -7.97
N ALA A 57 10.37 -17.26 -7.15
CA ALA A 57 8.96 -17.06 -7.46
C ALA A 57 8.78 -16.15 -8.70
N ILE A 58 9.54 -15.05 -8.79
CA ILE A 58 9.53 -14.14 -9.94
C ILE A 58 9.96 -14.88 -11.21
N ALA A 59 11.08 -15.60 -11.16
CA ALA A 59 11.58 -16.36 -12.32
C ALA A 59 10.59 -17.42 -12.82
N ARG A 60 9.89 -18.10 -11.90
CA ARG A 60 8.83 -19.06 -12.21
C ARG A 60 7.61 -18.38 -12.82
N ALA A 61 7.22 -17.22 -12.29
CA ALA A 61 6.08 -16.47 -12.81
C ALA A 61 6.33 -16.01 -14.24
N PHE A 62 7.49 -15.42 -14.53
CA PHE A 62 7.90 -15.06 -15.89
C PHE A 62 7.90 -16.27 -16.84
N ALA A 63 8.55 -17.36 -16.44
CA ALA A 63 8.62 -18.58 -17.27
C ALA A 63 7.23 -19.10 -17.63
N LYS A 64 6.31 -19.17 -16.65
CA LYS A 64 4.95 -19.65 -16.88
C LYS A 64 4.14 -18.69 -17.75
N THR A 65 4.24 -17.40 -17.52
CA THR A 65 3.55 -16.37 -18.32
C THR A 65 4.02 -16.38 -19.77
N LEU A 66 5.34 -16.40 -20.03
CA LEU A 66 5.89 -16.42 -21.38
C LEU A 66 5.63 -17.75 -22.07
N GLN A 67 5.66 -18.88 -21.37
CA GLN A 67 5.24 -20.16 -21.90
C GLN A 67 3.77 -20.14 -22.37
N ALA A 68 2.87 -19.57 -21.56
CA ALA A 68 1.47 -19.41 -21.92
C ALA A 68 1.30 -18.43 -23.09
N TRP A 69 2.07 -17.35 -23.12
CA TRP A 69 2.08 -16.40 -24.23
C TRP A 69 2.47 -17.05 -25.56
N ARG A 70 3.53 -17.85 -25.60
CA ARG A 70 3.95 -18.60 -26.81
C ARG A 70 2.83 -19.49 -27.34
N LYS A 71 2.04 -20.10 -26.46
CA LYS A 71 0.90 -20.98 -26.87
C LYS A 71 -0.23 -20.20 -27.54
N THR A 72 -0.35 -18.88 -27.32
CA THR A 72 -1.36 -18.06 -28.00
C THR A 72 -1.08 -17.89 -29.49
N LYS A 73 0.12 -18.27 -29.98
CA LYS A 73 0.61 -18.05 -31.33
C LYS A 73 0.56 -16.59 -31.80
N SER A 74 0.37 -15.66 -30.86
CA SER A 74 0.44 -14.22 -31.12
C SER A 74 1.86 -13.83 -31.53
N ARG A 75 1.96 -12.97 -32.55
CA ARG A 75 3.23 -12.32 -32.94
C ARG A 75 3.35 -10.89 -32.45
N ALA A 76 2.47 -10.46 -31.57
CA ALA A 76 2.53 -9.12 -30.99
C ALA A 76 3.80 -8.96 -30.15
N PRO A 77 4.58 -7.86 -30.32
CA PRO A 77 5.75 -7.63 -29.50
C PRO A 77 5.35 -7.25 -28.08
N ILE A 78 6.16 -7.67 -27.09
CA ILE A 78 6.08 -7.16 -25.73
C ILE A 78 6.78 -5.78 -25.74
N ALA A 79 5.98 -4.71 -25.70
CA ALA A 79 6.48 -3.35 -25.84
C ALA A 79 7.15 -2.81 -24.55
N GLY A 80 6.87 -3.41 -23.40
CA GLY A 80 7.47 -2.98 -22.12
C GLY A 80 7.11 -3.91 -20.96
N ILE A 81 7.95 -3.86 -19.93
CA ILE A 81 7.74 -4.56 -18.65
C ILE A 81 7.45 -3.50 -17.59
N GLY A 82 6.22 -3.50 -17.07
CA GLY A 82 5.81 -2.68 -15.93
C GLY A 82 5.94 -3.45 -14.62
N VAL A 83 6.47 -2.81 -13.59
CA VAL A 83 6.74 -3.45 -12.29
C VAL A 83 6.04 -2.71 -11.17
N SER A 84 5.32 -3.44 -10.34
CA SER A 84 4.79 -3.04 -9.04
C SER A 84 5.57 -3.75 -7.93
N CYS A 85 5.87 -3.06 -6.83
CA CYS A 85 6.51 -3.68 -5.68
C CYS A 85 5.95 -3.11 -4.37
N PHE A 86 5.80 -3.97 -3.36
CA PHE A 86 5.45 -3.51 -2.02
C PHE A 86 6.47 -2.49 -1.50
N TRP A 87 5.98 -1.37 -0.97
CA TRP A 87 6.80 -0.28 -0.45
C TRP A 87 7.51 -0.63 0.85
N HIS A 88 8.42 0.24 1.27
CA HIS A 88 9.07 0.33 2.58
C HIS A 88 10.00 -0.81 2.94
N SER A 89 10.15 -1.82 2.09
CA SER A 89 10.98 -2.99 2.39
C SER A 89 12.43 -2.75 2.01
N LEU A 90 13.33 -3.28 2.82
CA LEU A 90 14.76 -2.98 2.86
C LEU A 90 15.59 -4.25 2.74
N LEU A 91 16.63 -4.20 1.93
CA LEU A 91 17.62 -5.29 1.71
C LEU A 91 19.02 -4.70 1.65
N GLY A 92 19.96 -5.30 2.37
CA GLY A 92 21.40 -4.97 2.32
C GLY A 92 22.17 -5.87 1.36
N LEU A 93 22.96 -5.27 0.47
CA LEU A 93 23.78 -5.96 -0.53
C LEU A 93 25.27 -5.77 -0.24
N ASP A 94 26.08 -6.75 -0.63
CA ASP A 94 27.54 -6.62 -0.72
C ASP A 94 27.98 -5.90 -2.01
N LYS A 95 29.30 -5.75 -2.19
CA LYS A 95 29.91 -5.14 -3.39
C LYS A 95 29.62 -5.90 -4.69
N GLN A 96 29.30 -7.18 -4.61
CA GLN A 96 28.96 -8.05 -5.73
C GLN A 96 27.46 -8.09 -6.01
N GLY A 97 26.65 -7.28 -5.28
CA GLY A 97 25.19 -7.25 -5.41
C GLY A 97 24.50 -8.48 -4.80
N GLN A 98 25.20 -9.25 -3.94
CA GLN A 98 24.58 -10.39 -3.27
C GLN A 98 23.92 -9.97 -1.96
N PRO A 99 22.75 -10.51 -1.62
CA PRO A 99 22.07 -10.24 -0.37
C PRO A 99 22.90 -10.65 0.85
N LEU A 100 23.19 -9.70 1.74
CA LEU A 100 23.78 -9.92 3.05
C LEU A 100 22.72 -10.03 4.15
N THR A 101 21.49 -9.54 3.89
CA THR A 101 20.40 -9.54 4.86
C THR A 101 19.18 -10.27 4.28
N PRO A 102 18.21 -10.68 5.12
CA PRO A 102 16.85 -10.91 4.63
C PRO A 102 16.25 -9.60 4.09
N ILE A 103 15.10 -9.71 3.44
CA ILE A 103 14.27 -8.55 3.11
C ILE A 103 13.44 -8.21 4.34
N TYR A 104 13.77 -7.11 5.02
CA TYR A 104 12.95 -6.57 6.11
C TYR A 104 11.71 -5.91 5.53
N THR A 105 10.54 -6.48 5.76
CA THR A 105 9.31 -5.97 5.14
C THR A 105 8.77 -4.72 5.85
N TRP A 106 7.79 -4.09 5.24
CA TRP A 106 7.06 -2.96 5.83
C TRP A 106 6.40 -3.31 7.19
N ALA A 107 6.10 -4.59 7.42
CA ALA A 107 5.45 -5.08 8.64
C ALA A 107 6.47 -5.38 9.76
N ASP A 108 7.77 -5.43 9.47
CA ASP A 108 8.80 -5.63 10.49
C ASP A 108 8.84 -4.45 11.45
N SER A 109 8.56 -4.72 12.72
CA SER A 109 8.39 -3.70 13.74
C SER A 109 9.41 -3.76 14.87
N ARG A 110 10.51 -4.53 14.72
CA ARG A 110 11.58 -4.64 15.73
C ARG A 110 12.28 -3.31 16.05
N CYS A 111 12.21 -2.35 15.15
CA CYS A 111 12.79 -1.00 15.29
C CYS A 111 11.88 0.01 16.00
N ARG A 112 10.98 -0.42 16.90
CA ARG A 112 10.03 0.48 17.59
C ARG A 112 10.73 1.56 18.42
N THR A 113 11.76 1.18 19.17
CA THR A 113 12.55 2.11 19.97
C THR A 113 13.22 3.16 19.09
N GLU A 114 13.88 2.75 18.02
CA GLU A 114 14.56 3.65 17.10
C GLU A 114 13.57 4.57 16.36
N ALA A 115 12.37 4.10 16.06
CA ALA A 115 11.33 4.94 15.49
C ALA A 115 10.87 6.03 16.46
N ARG A 116 10.71 5.70 17.75
CA ARG A 116 10.37 6.67 18.80
C ARG A 116 11.51 7.69 19.00
N ASP A 117 12.74 7.20 19.20
CA ASP A 117 13.91 8.06 19.42
C ASP A 117 14.11 9.03 18.22
N LEU A 118 13.87 8.54 16.99
CA LEU A 118 13.96 9.37 15.79
C LEU A 118 12.86 10.46 15.73
N ARG A 119 11.64 10.16 16.19
CA ARG A 119 10.57 11.16 16.30
C ARG A 119 10.94 12.30 17.23
N GLU A 120 11.55 11.97 18.36
CA GLU A 120 11.98 12.93 19.36
C GLU A 120 13.16 13.78 18.87
N THR A 121 14.17 13.14 18.29
CA THR A 121 15.41 13.82 17.87
C THR A 121 15.27 14.67 16.62
N MET A 122 14.47 14.23 15.64
CA MET A 122 14.32 14.93 14.36
C MET A 122 13.03 15.78 14.27
N GLY A 123 12.09 15.57 15.17
CA GLY A 123 10.77 16.18 15.11
C GLY A 123 9.91 15.63 13.98
N GLU A 124 8.93 14.78 14.30
CA GLU A 124 8.15 14.06 13.28
C GLU A 124 7.46 14.97 12.27
N LYS A 125 6.94 16.13 12.70
CA LYS A 125 6.32 17.12 11.79
C LYS A 125 7.31 17.64 10.75
N SER A 126 8.57 17.86 11.15
CA SER A 126 9.63 18.33 10.27
C SER A 126 10.00 17.28 9.24
N VAL A 127 10.19 16.03 9.68
CA VAL A 127 10.48 14.90 8.77
C VAL A 127 9.33 14.67 7.80
N HIS A 128 8.09 14.67 8.29
CA HIS A 128 6.91 14.54 7.45
C HIS A 128 6.81 15.66 6.40
N ALA A 129 7.05 16.90 6.79
CA ALA A 129 7.04 18.05 5.86
C ALA A 129 8.13 17.93 4.78
N ALA A 130 9.30 17.36 5.13
CA ALA A 130 10.38 17.16 4.19
C ALA A 130 10.16 15.97 3.24
N THR A 131 9.63 14.86 3.75
CA THR A 131 9.60 13.57 3.03
C THR A 131 8.22 13.10 2.59
N GLY A 132 7.15 13.60 3.20
CA GLY A 132 5.79 13.07 3.03
C GLY A 132 5.55 11.76 3.77
N CYS A 133 6.47 11.35 4.63
CA CYS A 133 6.40 10.11 5.41
C CYS A 133 6.35 10.40 6.91
N MET A 134 5.54 9.64 7.63
CA MET A 134 5.60 9.61 9.10
C MET A 134 6.88 8.89 9.56
N VAL A 135 7.33 9.16 10.78
CA VAL A 135 8.49 8.44 11.37
C VAL A 135 7.99 7.21 12.11
N ARG A 136 7.97 6.08 11.44
CA ARG A 136 7.40 4.81 11.94
C ARG A 136 8.27 3.60 11.58
N THR A 137 7.98 2.47 12.21
CA THR A 137 8.70 1.21 12.00
C THR A 137 8.68 0.72 10.56
N SER A 138 7.64 1.04 9.80
CA SER A 138 7.54 0.63 8.40
C SER A 138 8.64 1.21 7.52
N PHE A 139 9.17 2.40 7.84
CA PHE A 139 10.12 3.13 6.99
C PHE A 139 11.58 2.79 7.28
N TRP A 140 12.42 3.04 6.30
CA TRP A 140 13.84 2.71 6.34
C TRP A 140 14.63 3.39 7.48
N PRO A 141 14.42 4.67 7.82
CA PRO A 141 15.20 5.33 8.86
C PRO A 141 15.23 4.55 10.18
N ALA A 142 14.08 4.11 10.66
CA ALA A 142 13.99 3.35 11.91
C ALA A 142 14.70 1.98 11.80
N LYS A 143 14.48 1.27 10.67
CA LYS A 143 15.13 -0.04 10.41
C LYS A 143 16.64 0.07 10.32
N LEU A 144 17.14 1.10 9.63
CA LEU A 144 18.58 1.34 9.49
C LEU A 144 19.24 1.67 10.83
N LEU A 145 18.61 2.49 11.66
CA LEU A 145 19.09 2.79 13.01
C LEU A 145 19.12 1.53 13.88
N TRP A 146 18.06 0.75 13.85
CA TRP A 146 17.99 -0.53 14.56
C TRP A 146 19.09 -1.50 14.10
N LEU A 147 19.31 -1.68 12.80
CA LEU A 147 20.36 -2.52 12.25
C LEU A 147 21.76 -2.05 12.64
N ARG A 148 21.99 -0.73 12.59
CA ARG A 148 23.27 -0.14 13.01
C ARG A 148 23.58 -0.41 14.46
N LYS A 149 22.56 -0.40 15.33
CA LYS A 149 22.69 -0.62 16.78
C LYS A 149 22.76 -2.10 17.13
N SER A 150 21.87 -2.92 16.57
CA SER A 150 21.74 -4.34 16.92
C SER A 150 22.73 -5.25 16.17
N GLN A 151 23.13 -4.88 14.95
CA GLN A 151 24.00 -5.66 14.07
C GLN A 151 25.11 -4.80 13.43
N PRO A 152 25.96 -4.11 14.23
CA PRO A 152 26.93 -3.15 13.71
C PRO A 152 27.97 -3.77 12.77
N GLY A 153 28.33 -5.03 12.97
CA GLY A 153 29.23 -5.78 12.11
C GLY A 153 28.64 -6.02 10.72
N LEU A 154 27.37 -6.43 10.65
CA LEU A 154 26.65 -6.62 9.40
C LEU A 154 26.42 -5.27 8.70
N PHE A 155 25.95 -4.26 9.43
CA PHE A 155 25.68 -2.93 8.90
C PHE A 155 26.90 -2.33 8.17
N ARG A 156 28.11 -2.49 8.73
CA ARG A 156 29.35 -2.03 8.10
C ARG A 156 29.76 -2.80 6.84
N LYS A 157 29.34 -4.08 6.71
CA LYS A 157 29.64 -4.90 5.52
C LYS A 157 28.72 -4.60 4.35
N VAL A 158 27.55 -4.02 4.60
CA VAL A 158 26.59 -3.67 3.55
C VAL A 158 27.16 -2.52 2.71
N ASP A 159 27.33 -2.78 1.43
CA ASP A 159 27.76 -1.79 0.45
C ASP A 159 26.61 -0.88 0.02
N ARG A 160 25.44 -1.48 -0.27
CA ARG A 160 24.25 -0.75 -0.68
C ARG A 160 22.98 -1.27 0.01
N TRP A 161 22.08 -0.31 0.32
CA TRP A 161 20.74 -0.57 0.81
C TRP A 161 19.73 -0.32 -0.31
N VAL A 162 18.92 -1.33 -0.63
CA VAL A 162 18.04 -1.33 -1.79
C VAL A 162 16.63 -1.84 -1.45
N SER A 163 15.65 -1.54 -2.28
CA SER A 163 14.37 -2.24 -2.26
C SER A 163 14.47 -3.60 -2.97
N PRO A 164 13.54 -4.54 -2.71
CA PRO A 164 13.49 -5.81 -3.43
C PRO A 164 13.41 -5.65 -4.95
N ALA A 165 12.68 -4.62 -5.42
CA ALA A 165 12.54 -4.35 -6.85
C ALA A 165 13.85 -3.89 -7.49
N GLU A 166 14.61 -3.04 -6.81
CA GLU A 166 15.94 -2.59 -7.27
C GLU A 166 16.90 -3.77 -7.37
N TRP A 167 16.92 -4.65 -6.36
CA TRP A 167 17.75 -5.86 -6.39
C TRP A 167 17.38 -6.79 -7.57
N ILE A 168 16.10 -7.02 -7.83
CA ILE A 168 15.65 -7.83 -8.98
C ILE A 168 16.03 -7.14 -10.31
N GLN A 169 15.87 -5.83 -10.41
CA GLN A 169 16.27 -5.07 -11.59
C GLN A 169 17.80 -5.22 -11.83
N GLU A 170 18.62 -5.10 -10.80
CA GLU A 170 20.07 -5.30 -10.93
C GLU A 170 20.42 -6.70 -11.42
N LYS A 171 19.81 -7.73 -10.83
CA LYS A 171 20.03 -9.11 -11.25
C LYS A 171 19.64 -9.41 -12.69
N TRP A 172 18.54 -8.80 -13.13
CA TRP A 172 17.97 -9.11 -14.45
C TRP A 172 18.47 -8.15 -15.54
N CYS A 173 18.79 -6.93 -15.16
CA CYS A 173 19.20 -5.89 -16.12
C CYS A 173 20.69 -5.46 -15.98
N GLY A 174 21.41 -6.00 -15.00
CA GLY A 174 22.84 -5.69 -14.76
C GLY A 174 23.07 -4.32 -14.10
N GLN A 175 22.05 -3.54 -13.89
CA GLN A 175 22.08 -2.24 -13.20
C GLN A 175 20.74 -1.96 -12.55
N ALA A 176 20.72 -1.16 -11.49
CA ALA A 176 19.50 -0.72 -10.84
C ALA A 176 19.52 0.78 -10.58
N THR A 177 18.33 1.36 -10.62
CA THR A 177 18.04 2.71 -10.17
C THR A 177 16.90 2.67 -9.16
N ALA A 178 16.93 3.60 -8.22
CA ALA A 178 15.78 3.82 -7.35
C ALA A 178 14.79 4.73 -8.08
N SER A 179 13.61 4.20 -8.44
CA SER A 179 12.57 5.05 -9.00
C SER A 179 12.11 6.09 -7.98
N LEU A 180 11.61 7.24 -8.46
CA LEU A 180 11.03 8.25 -7.57
C LEU A 180 9.90 7.66 -6.72
N SER A 181 9.14 6.72 -7.28
CA SER A 181 8.08 6.02 -6.56
C SER A 181 8.63 5.21 -5.40
N MET A 182 9.57 4.29 -5.64
CA MET A 182 10.14 3.45 -4.58
C MET A 182 10.93 4.28 -3.56
N ALA A 183 11.74 5.24 -4.03
CA ALA A 183 12.52 6.12 -3.17
C ALA A 183 11.65 6.94 -2.20
N SER A 184 10.52 7.47 -2.68
CA SER A 184 9.60 8.23 -1.82
C SER A 184 8.97 7.39 -0.71
N GLY A 185 8.78 6.09 -0.96
CA GLY A 185 8.28 5.16 0.06
C GLY A 185 9.32 4.76 1.11
N THR A 186 10.61 5.07 0.91
CA THR A 186 11.64 4.74 1.91
C THR A 186 11.57 5.63 3.16
N GLY A 187 11.05 6.86 3.04
CA GLY A 187 11.15 7.90 4.04
C GLY A 187 12.47 8.68 4.01
N LEU A 188 13.32 8.45 2.99
CA LEU A 188 14.62 9.11 2.82
C LEU A 188 14.66 10.11 1.66
N LEU A 189 13.62 10.16 0.79
CA LEU A 189 13.55 11.09 -0.32
C LEU A 189 12.97 12.44 0.15
N HIS A 190 13.63 13.55 -0.19
CA HIS A 190 13.05 14.88 -0.01
C HIS A 190 11.96 15.14 -1.06
N ALA A 191 10.73 15.32 -0.62
CA ALA A 191 9.53 15.32 -1.48
C ALA A 191 9.49 16.47 -2.51
N GLN A 192 10.19 17.58 -2.26
CA GLN A 192 10.23 18.76 -3.17
C GLN A 192 11.44 18.73 -4.10
N THR A 193 12.65 18.51 -3.55
CA THR A 193 13.89 18.54 -4.34
C THR A 193 14.12 17.25 -5.12
N LEU A 194 13.41 16.16 -4.80
CA LEU A 194 13.60 14.83 -5.39
C LEU A 194 15.05 14.34 -5.29
N GLN A 195 15.67 14.63 -4.16
CA GLN A 195 17.02 14.18 -3.80
C GLN A 195 16.95 13.40 -2.50
N TRP A 196 17.92 12.54 -2.24
CA TRP A 196 18.06 11.89 -0.95
C TRP A 196 18.22 12.95 0.16
N HIS A 197 17.47 12.79 1.27
CA HIS A 197 17.42 13.78 2.36
C HIS A 197 18.67 13.68 3.24
N GLY A 198 19.66 14.53 2.99
CA GLY A 198 20.97 14.50 3.65
C GLY A 198 20.93 14.43 5.18
N PRO A 199 20.12 15.26 5.90
CA PRO A 199 19.99 15.16 7.35
C PRO A 199 19.54 13.77 7.84
N LEU A 200 18.59 13.11 7.19
CA LEU A 200 18.16 11.75 7.55
C LEU A 200 19.22 10.70 7.21
N LEU A 201 19.92 10.84 6.08
CA LEU A 201 21.04 9.94 5.76
C LEU A 201 22.11 10.01 6.85
N LYS A 202 22.49 11.23 7.26
CA LYS A 202 23.47 11.45 8.34
C LYS A 202 22.99 10.80 9.65
N GLN A 203 21.72 10.99 10.01
CA GLN A 203 21.13 10.39 11.21
C GLN A 203 21.19 8.86 11.18
N CYS A 204 20.86 8.26 10.04
CA CYS A 204 20.95 6.82 9.83
C CYS A 204 22.40 6.30 9.74
N GLY A 205 23.39 7.17 9.61
CA GLY A 205 24.80 6.80 9.41
C GLY A 205 25.09 6.29 8.00
N LEU A 206 24.35 6.77 7.01
CA LEU A 206 24.51 6.40 5.61
C LEU A 206 25.21 7.50 4.81
N ARG A 207 26.00 7.06 3.84
CA ARG A 207 26.48 7.89 2.73
C ARG A 207 25.53 7.73 1.54
N GLN A 208 25.38 8.78 0.73
CA GLN A 208 24.49 8.76 -0.42
C GLN A 208 24.84 7.66 -1.44
N ASN A 209 26.10 7.33 -1.61
CA ASN A 209 26.57 6.26 -2.51
C ASN A 209 26.22 4.84 -2.02
N GLN A 210 25.65 4.70 -0.82
CA GLN A 210 25.07 3.44 -0.33
C GLN A 210 23.60 3.26 -0.73
N LEU A 211 23.07 4.18 -1.53
CA LEU A 211 21.75 4.10 -2.16
C LEU A 211 21.91 4.17 -3.68
N ASN A 212 21.02 3.54 -4.41
CA ASN A 212 21.05 3.61 -5.87
C ASN A 212 20.75 5.05 -6.37
N PRO A 213 21.27 5.42 -7.53
CA PRO A 213 20.94 6.71 -8.17
C PRO A 213 19.43 6.77 -8.46
N LEU A 214 18.87 7.97 -8.32
CA LEU A 214 17.45 8.22 -8.59
C LEU A 214 17.23 8.34 -10.09
N SER A 215 16.40 7.48 -10.68
CA SER A 215 16.00 7.54 -12.09
C SER A 215 14.76 6.71 -12.37
N ASP A 216 13.87 7.23 -13.20
CA ASP A 216 12.72 6.50 -13.76
C ASP A 216 13.00 5.99 -15.19
N ALA A 217 14.23 6.14 -15.69
CA ALA A 217 14.62 5.66 -17.01
C ALA A 217 14.58 4.12 -17.10
N PRO A 218 14.09 3.55 -18.21
CA PRO A 218 14.05 2.10 -18.37
C PRO A 218 15.45 1.50 -18.56
N SER A 219 15.57 0.24 -18.19
CA SER A 219 16.73 -0.60 -18.47
C SER A 219 16.35 -1.75 -19.41
N HIS A 220 17.30 -2.58 -19.79
CA HIS A 220 17.06 -3.78 -20.59
C HIS A 220 17.68 -4.99 -19.91
N VAL A 221 17.09 -6.16 -20.17
CA VAL A 221 17.59 -7.40 -19.58
C VAL A 221 19.00 -7.75 -20.07
N THR A 222 19.78 -8.38 -19.21
CA THR A 222 21.13 -8.87 -19.57
C THR A 222 21.06 -9.93 -20.68
N PRO A 223 22.18 -10.14 -21.44
CA PRO A 223 22.23 -11.22 -22.44
C PRO A 223 21.92 -12.61 -21.86
N ALA A 224 22.22 -12.88 -20.61
CA ALA A 224 21.91 -14.14 -19.95
C ALA A 224 20.39 -14.31 -19.77
N ILE A 225 19.68 -13.27 -19.35
CA ILE A 225 18.22 -13.28 -19.23
C ILE A 225 17.56 -13.30 -20.61
N ALA A 226 18.09 -12.55 -21.61
CA ALA A 226 17.59 -12.58 -22.98
C ALA A 226 17.70 -13.96 -23.62
N ARG A 227 18.78 -14.72 -23.37
CA ARG A 227 18.88 -16.11 -23.82
C ARG A 227 17.81 -17.01 -23.19
N ARG A 228 17.46 -16.77 -21.95
CA ARG A 228 16.40 -17.53 -21.25
C ARG A 228 15.00 -17.12 -21.69
N PHE A 229 14.80 -15.85 -22.00
CA PHE A 229 13.53 -15.24 -22.38
C PHE A 229 13.72 -14.34 -23.62
N PRO A 230 13.82 -14.94 -24.82
CA PRO A 230 14.12 -14.20 -26.06
C PRO A 230 13.14 -13.06 -26.38
N GLU A 231 11.89 -13.19 -25.93
CA GLU A 231 10.84 -12.19 -26.11
C GLU A 231 11.16 -10.86 -25.42
N LEU A 232 12.08 -10.86 -24.47
CA LEU A 232 12.44 -9.70 -23.66
C LEU A 232 13.72 -8.98 -24.15
N THR A 233 14.39 -9.47 -25.19
CA THR A 233 15.72 -9.00 -25.61
C THR A 233 15.81 -7.48 -25.78
N ASN A 234 14.81 -6.86 -26.41
CA ASN A 234 14.75 -5.41 -26.65
C ASN A 234 13.59 -4.74 -25.90
N THR A 235 13.04 -5.43 -24.90
CA THR A 235 11.89 -4.92 -24.14
C THR A 235 12.37 -4.01 -23.02
N PRO A 236 11.95 -2.74 -22.95
CA PRO A 236 12.29 -1.85 -21.85
C PRO A 236 11.66 -2.36 -20.55
N TRP A 237 12.50 -2.46 -19.53
CA TRP A 237 12.13 -2.75 -18.15
C TRP A 237 12.02 -1.44 -17.39
N PHE A 238 10.81 -1.01 -17.05
CA PHE A 238 10.61 0.21 -16.29
C PHE A 238 10.87 -0.04 -14.79
N PRO A 239 11.57 0.88 -14.08
CA PRO A 239 11.75 0.79 -12.64
C PRO A 239 10.41 0.67 -11.93
N ALA A 240 10.39 -0.05 -10.81
CA ALA A 240 9.15 -0.35 -10.12
C ALA A 240 8.46 0.90 -9.55
N ILE A 241 7.13 0.89 -9.58
CA ILE A 241 6.33 1.78 -8.75
C ILE A 241 5.80 1.02 -7.52
N GLY A 242 5.49 1.73 -6.45
CA GLY A 242 4.93 1.09 -5.27
C GLY A 242 3.53 0.52 -5.51
N ASP A 243 3.23 -0.57 -4.82
CA ASP A 243 1.98 -1.34 -4.96
C ASP A 243 0.71 -0.49 -4.76
N GLY A 244 0.74 0.46 -3.83
CA GLY A 244 -0.36 1.40 -3.62
C GLY A 244 -0.56 2.36 -4.80
N ALA A 245 0.51 2.83 -5.44
CA ALA A 245 0.43 3.65 -6.66
C ALA A 245 -0.09 2.81 -7.82
N ALA A 246 0.45 1.61 -8.01
CA ALA A 246 -0.01 0.67 -9.01
C ALA A 246 -1.50 0.34 -8.82
N SER A 247 -1.94 0.06 -7.59
CA SER A 247 -3.35 -0.21 -7.29
C SER A 247 -4.28 0.96 -7.68
N ASN A 248 -3.86 2.22 -7.45
CA ASN A 248 -4.62 3.39 -7.90
C ASN A 248 -4.68 3.48 -9.43
N LEU A 249 -3.55 3.26 -10.11
CA LEU A 249 -3.51 3.28 -11.59
C LEU A 249 -4.42 2.20 -12.18
N GLY A 250 -4.32 0.97 -11.67
CA GLY A 250 -5.07 -0.17 -12.18
C GLY A 250 -6.56 -0.12 -11.88
N SER A 251 -6.96 0.46 -10.74
CA SER A 251 -8.38 0.71 -10.44
C SER A 251 -8.97 1.87 -11.23
N GLY A 252 -8.14 2.67 -11.92
CA GLY A 252 -8.55 3.85 -12.65
C GLY A 252 -8.78 5.10 -11.80
N ALA A 253 -8.38 5.08 -10.52
CA ALA A 253 -8.44 6.25 -9.64
C ALA A 253 -7.26 7.20 -9.90
N THR A 254 -7.20 7.77 -11.10
CA THR A 254 -6.08 8.58 -11.58
C THR A 254 -6.48 9.98 -12.01
N ASN A 255 -7.78 10.23 -12.11
CA ASN A 255 -8.30 11.55 -12.46
C ASN A 255 -8.45 12.43 -11.22
N PRO A 256 -8.33 13.76 -11.35
CA PRO A 256 -8.62 14.67 -10.26
C PRO A 256 -10.02 14.41 -9.68
N GLY A 257 -10.11 14.40 -8.35
CA GLY A 257 -11.37 14.13 -7.66
C GLY A 257 -11.80 12.66 -7.56
N VAL A 258 -10.97 11.72 -8.02
CA VAL A 258 -11.23 10.28 -7.88
C VAL A 258 -10.21 9.64 -6.95
N ALA A 259 -10.66 9.02 -5.88
CA ALA A 259 -9.83 8.29 -4.93
C ALA A 259 -10.11 6.79 -4.96
N ALA A 260 -9.10 5.98 -4.71
CA ALA A 260 -9.27 4.54 -4.52
C ALA A 260 -9.36 4.20 -3.03
N ILE A 261 -10.30 3.34 -2.68
CA ILE A 261 -10.37 2.66 -1.38
C ILE A 261 -10.13 1.16 -1.63
N ASN A 262 -9.15 0.59 -0.94
CA ASN A 262 -8.98 -0.86 -0.89
C ASN A 262 -9.29 -1.34 0.52
N VAL A 263 -10.17 -2.31 0.67
CA VAL A 263 -10.50 -2.94 1.96
C VAL A 263 -10.31 -4.44 1.84
N GLY A 264 -9.20 -4.90 2.41
CA GLY A 264 -8.83 -6.29 2.60
C GLY A 264 -8.66 -6.59 4.10
N THR A 265 -7.60 -7.30 4.47
CA THR A 265 -7.18 -7.51 5.88
C THR A 265 -6.95 -6.17 6.58
N SER A 266 -6.27 -5.25 5.93
CA SER A 266 -6.15 -3.82 6.25
C SER A 266 -6.90 -3.00 5.20
N ALA A 267 -6.96 -1.66 5.39
CA ALA A 267 -7.56 -0.81 4.36
C ALA A 267 -6.69 0.41 4.07
N ALA A 268 -6.93 1.04 2.92
CA ALA A 268 -6.28 2.29 2.56
C ALA A 268 -7.17 3.13 1.65
N LEU A 269 -7.10 4.45 1.81
CA LEU A 269 -7.72 5.43 0.94
C LEU A 269 -6.63 6.32 0.34
N ARG A 270 -6.60 6.42 -0.99
CA ARG A 270 -5.55 7.10 -1.73
C ARG A 270 -6.10 7.87 -2.93
N VAL A 271 -5.48 9.01 -3.22
CA VAL A 271 -5.76 9.84 -4.41
C VAL A 271 -4.49 10.13 -5.17
N VAL A 272 -4.53 10.02 -6.49
CA VAL A 272 -3.44 10.47 -7.37
C VAL A 272 -3.69 11.93 -7.75
N VAL A 273 -2.70 12.76 -7.55
CA VAL A 273 -2.76 14.19 -7.87
C VAL A 273 -1.57 14.61 -8.71
N ALA A 274 -1.77 15.58 -9.61
CA ALA A 274 -0.64 16.19 -10.32
C ALA A 274 0.26 16.94 -9.32
N THR A 275 1.57 16.83 -9.49
CA THR A 275 2.55 17.47 -8.60
C THR A 275 2.33 18.98 -8.48
N LYS A 276 1.91 19.64 -9.57
CA LYS A 276 1.64 21.08 -9.63
C LYS A 276 0.33 21.48 -8.93
N ALA A 277 -0.57 20.54 -8.66
CA ALA A 277 -1.88 20.81 -8.05
C ALA A 277 -1.85 20.97 -6.53
N VAL A 278 -0.76 20.60 -5.88
CA VAL A 278 -0.59 20.67 -4.43
C VAL A 278 0.32 21.84 -4.07
N ARG A 279 -0.09 22.67 -3.10
CA ARG A 279 0.72 23.81 -2.65
C ARG A 279 2.08 23.36 -2.14
N PRO A 280 3.18 24.13 -2.41
CA PRO A 280 4.57 23.70 -2.14
C PRO A 280 4.90 23.44 -0.67
N LYS A 281 4.15 24.00 0.28
CA LYS A 281 4.56 24.06 1.72
C LYS A 281 4.35 22.77 2.52
N SER A 282 3.53 21.83 2.06
CA SER A 282 3.38 20.52 2.72
C SER A 282 3.08 19.45 1.68
N PRO A 283 3.75 18.30 1.73
CA PRO A 283 3.48 17.20 0.79
C PRO A 283 2.10 16.57 1.00
N ALA A 284 1.61 16.51 2.24
CA ALA A 284 0.28 16.00 2.63
C ALA A 284 -0.15 16.59 3.98
N PRO A 285 -1.44 16.50 4.37
CA PRO A 285 -1.86 16.69 5.75
C PRO A 285 -1.07 15.81 6.71
N PHE A 286 -0.70 16.34 7.87
CA PHE A 286 0.00 15.55 8.88
C PHE A 286 -0.82 14.31 9.27
N GLY A 287 -0.16 13.17 9.40
CA GLY A 287 -0.80 11.87 9.60
C GLY A 287 -1.10 11.09 8.30
N LEU A 288 -1.12 11.77 7.15
CA LEU A 288 -1.26 11.14 5.84
C LEU A 288 0.09 11.09 5.13
N PHE A 289 0.25 10.13 4.23
CA PHE A 289 1.47 10.04 3.42
C PHE A 289 1.31 10.77 2.09
N SER A 290 2.46 11.15 1.49
CA SER A 290 2.56 11.62 0.12
C SER A 290 3.76 10.97 -0.55
N TYR A 291 3.51 9.98 -1.41
CA TYR A 291 4.56 9.32 -2.18
C TYR A 291 4.56 9.79 -3.64
N ARG A 292 5.61 9.54 -4.36
CA ARG A 292 5.65 9.73 -5.80
C ARG A 292 5.04 8.54 -6.52
N VAL A 293 4.33 8.81 -7.61
CA VAL A 293 4.07 7.83 -8.66
C VAL A 293 5.19 7.93 -9.69
N ASP A 294 5.53 9.16 -10.05
CA ASP A 294 6.63 9.61 -10.92
C ASP A 294 6.95 11.09 -10.63
N ASP A 295 7.69 11.75 -11.52
CA ASP A 295 8.03 13.19 -11.42
C ASP A 295 6.81 14.13 -11.52
N HIS A 296 5.74 13.68 -12.19
CA HIS A 296 4.55 14.49 -12.47
C HIS A 296 3.40 14.23 -11.53
N ARG A 297 3.35 13.06 -10.88
CA ARG A 297 2.22 12.58 -10.07
C ARG A 297 2.65 12.21 -8.66
N ARG A 298 1.78 12.54 -7.69
CA ARG A 298 1.88 12.10 -6.29
C ARG A 298 0.70 11.22 -5.94
N LEU A 299 0.93 10.29 -5.05
CA LEU A 299 -0.10 9.52 -4.36
C LEU A 299 -0.21 10.04 -2.93
N MET A 300 -1.35 10.61 -2.57
CA MET A 300 -1.63 11.06 -1.20
C MET A 300 -2.67 10.14 -0.57
N GLY A 301 -2.54 9.88 0.73
CA GLY A 301 -3.53 9.04 1.39
C GLY A 301 -3.16 8.60 2.78
N GLY A 302 -3.96 7.67 3.29
CA GLY A 302 -3.75 7.01 4.57
C GLY A 302 -4.08 5.53 4.47
N ALA A 303 -3.43 4.75 5.32
CA ALA A 303 -3.72 3.33 5.47
C ALA A 303 -4.12 3.07 6.91
N VAL A 304 -5.08 2.17 7.11
CA VAL A 304 -5.51 1.67 8.42
C VAL A 304 -5.16 0.19 8.55
N SER A 305 -4.68 -0.19 9.72
CA SER A 305 -4.21 -1.55 9.97
C SER A 305 -5.35 -2.53 10.23
N ASN A 306 -6.40 -2.02 10.82
CA ASN A 306 -7.51 -2.79 11.35
C ASN A 306 -8.75 -2.65 10.44
N ALA A 307 -9.06 -3.70 9.66
CA ALA A 307 -10.23 -3.74 8.77
C ALA A 307 -10.83 -5.15 8.69
N GLY A 308 -10.55 -5.90 7.65
CA GLY A 308 -11.07 -7.27 7.49
C GLY A 308 -10.54 -8.25 8.54
N ASN A 309 -9.38 -7.99 9.14
CA ASN A 309 -8.86 -8.75 10.28
C ASN A 309 -9.81 -8.64 11.49
N LEU A 310 -10.36 -7.46 11.79
CA LEU A 310 -11.35 -7.30 12.86
C LEU A 310 -12.65 -8.09 12.59
N ARG A 311 -13.11 -8.01 11.34
CA ARG A 311 -14.28 -8.81 10.94
C ARG A 311 -14.03 -10.31 11.11
N ALA A 312 -12.87 -10.79 10.68
CA ALA A 312 -12.49 -12.19 10.80
C ALA A 312 -12.38 -12.62 12.27
N TRP A 313 -11.76 -11.77 13.10
CA TRP A 313 -11.68 -11.98 14.54
C TRP A 313 -13.07 -12.03 15.17
N ALA A 314 -13.94 -11.06 14.89
CA ALA A 314 -15.27 -11.01 15.47
C ALA A 314 -16.14 -12.24 15.11
N ILE A 315 -16.08 -12.70 13.85
CA ILE A 315 -16.81 -13.89 13.42
C ILE A 315 -16.32 -15.13 14.17
N ARG A 316 -15.02 -15.28 14.37
CA ARG A 316 -14.41 -16.43 15.05
C ARG A 316 -14.69 -16.41 16.56
N GLU A 317 -14.48 -15.26 17.21
CA GLU A 317 -14.47 -15.18 18.70
C GLU A 317 -15.84 -14.89 19.29
N LEU A 318 -16.76 -14.24 18.56
CA LEU A 318 -18.07 -13.86 19.07
C LEU A 318 -19.17 -14.89 18.72
N ASN A 319 -18.78 -16.10 18.32
CA ASN A 319 -19.68 -17.20 17.98
C ASN A 319 -20.78 -16.79 16.98
N LEU A 320 -20.39 -16.02 15.96
CA LEU A 320 -21.28 -15.59 14.89
C LEU A 320 -21.41 -16.68 13.82
N PRO A 321 -22.49 -16.68 13.02
CA PRO A 321 -22.58 -17.56 11.86
C PRO A 321 -21.35 -17.46 10.98
N THR A 322 -20.82 -18.59 10.51
CA THR A 322 -19.66 -18.63 9.62
C THR A 322 -20.03 -18.50 8.15
N ASP A 323 -21.29 -18.75 7.81
CA ASP A 323 -21.80 -18.60 6.45
C ASP A 323 -21.88 -17.12 6.04
N PRO A 324 -21.14 -16.72 4.98
CA PRO A 324 -21.10 -15.33 4.52
C PRO A 324 -22.46 -14.77 4.11
N ALA A 325 -23.36 -15.61 3.53
CA ALA A 325 -24.66 -15.16 3.06
C ALA A 325 -25.57 -14.82 4.25
N THR A 326 -25.51 -15.62 5.31
CA THR A 326 -26.26 -15.36 6.56
C THR A 326 -25.78 -14.05 7.22
N ILE A 327 -24.48 -13.85 7.35
CA ILE A 327 -23.91 -12.57 7.88
C ILE A 327 -24.37 -11.39 7.02
N GLU A 328 -24.30 -11.53 5.69
CA GLU A 328 -24.71 -10.47 4.75
C GLU A 328 -26.18 -10.09 4.96
N LYS A 329 -27.07 -11.08 5.03
CA LYS A 329 -28.51 -10.88 5.28
C LYS A 329 -28.76 -10.14 6.60
N LEU A 330 -28.10 -10.56 7.68
CA LEU A 330 -28.22 -9.94 9.00
C LEU A 330 -27.74 -8.49 9.01
N LEU A 331 -26.61 -8.19 8.36
CA LEU A 331 -26.06 -6.85 8.28
C LEU A 331 -26.85 -5.93 7.33
N ALA A 332 -27.43 -6.46 6.24
CA ALA A 332 -28.27 -5.72 5.31
C ALA A 332 -29.57 -5.23 5.96
N ALA A 333 -30.11 -5.97 6.92
CA ALA A 333 -31.29 -5.55 7.68
C ALA A 333 -31.03 -4.38 8.66
N ARG A 334 -29.77 -3.93 8.78
CA ARG A 334 -29.32 -2.92 9.76
C ARG A 334 -28.58 -1.78 9.06
N PRO A 335 -29.25 -0.88 8.36
CA PRO A 335 -28.61 0.13 7.49
C PRO A 335 -27.92 1.27 8.26
N GLY A 336 -28.41 1.62 9.46
CA GLY A 336 -27.87 2.70 10.30
C GLY A 336 -26.73 2.28 11.21
N PRO A 337 -26.10 3.23 11.92
CA PRO A 337 -25.05 2.94 12.88
C PRO A 337 -25.56 2.22 14.13
N VAL A 338 -24.68 1.49 14.79
CA VAL A 338 -24.94 1.00 16.15
C VAL A 338 -24.84 2.21 17.08
N LYS A 339 -26.00 2.71 17.55
CA LYS A 339 -26.08 4.01 18.26
C LYS A 339 -25.44 3.99 19.63
N GLU A 340 -25.54 2.86 20.31
CA GLU A 340 -25.10 2.66 21.70
C GLU A 340 -23.60 2.44 21.80
N LEU A 341 -22.96 1.90 20.75
CA LEU A 341 -21.55 1.53 20.78
C LEU A 341 -20.65 2.60 20.15
N THR A 342 -19.54 2.88 20.81
CA THR A 342 -18.41 3.61 20.24
C THR A 342 -17.15 2.77 20.41
N LEU A 343 -16.37 2.63 19.33
CA LEU A 343 -15.27 1.69 19.27
C LEU A 343 -13.99 2.31 18.72
N LEU A 344 -12.86 2.07 19.43
CA LEU A 344 -11.51 2.33 18.92
C LEU A 344 -10.93 1.03 18.36
N PRO A 345 -10.71 0.93 17.02
CA PRO A 345 -10.38 -0.33 16.37
C PRO A 345 -8.86 -0.61 16.35
N TYR A 346 -8.20 -0.63 17.51
CA TYR A 346 -6.73 -0.70 17.62
C TYR A 346 -6.23 -2.08 18.05
N TRP A 347 -6.78 -3.17 17.44
CA TRP A 347 -6.36 -4.55 17.72
C TRP A 347 -4.88 -4.81 17.43
N ILE A 348 -4.35 -4.17 16.40
CA ILE A 348 -2.91 -4.05 16.14
C ILE A 348 -2.60 -2.56 15.99
N ALA A 349 -1.33 -2.18 16.15
CA ALA A 349 -0.87 -0.80 16.04
C ALA A 349 -1.50 -0.09 14.83
N GLU A 350 -2.28 0.96 15.10
CA GLU A 350 -3.06 1.63 14.07
C GLU A 350 -2.27 2.76 13.42
N ARG A 351 -2.58 3.04 12.16
CA ARG A 351 -1.90 4.04 11.34
C ARG A 351 -2.74 5.32 11.19
N ALA A 352 -2.95 5.75 9.96
CA ALA A 352 -3.63 7.01 9.64
C ALA A 352 -5.07 7.10 10.21
N PRO A 353 -5.55 8.34 10.44
CA PRO A 353 -4.80 9.61 10.32
C PRO A 353 -4.00 10.00 11.56
N SER A 354 -4.28 9.43 12.73
CA SER A 354 -3.78 9.89 14.04
C SER A 354 -2.58 9.10 14.58
N TRP A 355 -2.31 7.92 14.02
CA TRP A 355 -1.20 7.01 14.40
C TRP A 355 -1.17 6.66 15.91
N PRO A 356 -2.25 6.11 16.47
CA PRO A 356 -2.31 5.73 17.87
C PRO A 356 -1.64 4.36 18.11
N GLU A 357 -0.32 4.27 17.86
CA GLU A 357 0.42 3.00 17.90
C GLU A 357 0.42 2.33 19.28
N GLU A 358 0.33 3.13 20.35
CA GLU A 358 0.42 2.68 21.74
C GLU A 358 -0.95 2.70 22.46
N MET A 359 -2.01 3.08 21.77
CA MET A 359 -3.36 3.12 22.35
C MET A 359 -4.02 1.76 22.30
N PRO A 360 -4.70 1.34 23.37
CA PRO A 360 -5.47 0.11 23.36
C PRO A 360 -6.74 0.24 22.52
N SER A 361 -7.26 -0.88 22.07
CA SER A 361 -8.65 -0.96 21.59
C SER A 361 -9.61 -0.70 22.74
N ALA A 362 -10.73 -0.05 22.43
CA ALA A 362 -11.81 0.16 23.40
C ALA A 362 -13.17 -0.08 22.76
N VAL A 363 -14.09 -0.61 23.53
CA VAL A 363 -15.51 -0.70 23.20
C VAL A 363 -16.29 -0.07 24.35
N VAL A 364 -17.01 1.01 24.08
CA VAL A 364 -17.78 1.75 25.08
C VAL A 364 -19.26 1.70 24.72
N GLY A 365 -20.14 1.61 25.72
CA GLY A 365 -21.58 1.57 25.55
C GLY A 365 -22.18 0.16 25.51
N ILE A 366 -21.45 -0.86 25.96
CA ILE A 366 -21.98 -2.23 26.11
C ILE A 366 -23.04 -2.24 27.21
N THR A 367 -24.19 -2.85 26.90
CA THR A 367 -25.30 -3.08 27.80
C THR A 367 -25.75 -4.54 27.78
N GLN A 368 -26.69 -4.94 28.61
CA GLN A 368 -27.29 -6.29 28.58
C GLN A 368 -27.99 -6.62 27.25
N ALA A 369 -28.40 -5.58 26.48
CA ALA A 369 -29.05 -5.75 25.18
C ALA A 369 -28.05 -5.92 24.04
N THR A 370 -26.75 -5.65 24.27
CA THR A 370 -25.70 -5.71 23.24
C THR A 370 -25.50 -7.15 22.77
N ARG A 371 -25.58 -7.37 21.47
CA ARG A 371 -25.40 -8.68 20.84
C ARG A 371 -24.08 -8.74 20.05
N ALA A 372 -23.60 -9.94 19.79
CA ALA A 372 -22.41 -10.20 18.99
C ALA A 372 -22.45 -9.52 17.61
N LEU A 373 -23.64 -9.46 16.99
CA LEU A 373 -23.83 -8.78 15.70
C LEU A 373 -23.66 -7.26 15.78
N ASP A 374 -23.98 -6.64 16.93
CA ASP A 374 -23.76 -5.20 17.18
C ASP A 374 -22.27 -4.91 17.22
N LEU A 375 -21.50 -5.76 17.88
CA LEU A 375 -20.04 -5.65 17.92
C LEU A 375 -19.42 -5.83 16.54
N LEU A 376 -19.83 -6.84 15.77
CA LEU A 376 -19.35 -7.04 14.40
C LEU A 376 -19.60 -5.81 13.52
N GLN A 377 -20.80 -5.23 13.59
CA GLN A 377 -21.16 -4.05 12.85
C GLN A 377 -20.33 -2.84 13.31
N ALA A 378 -20.19 -2.63 14.62
CA ALA A 378 -19.41 -1.53 15.19
C ALA A 378 -17.91 -1.61 14.78
N PHE A 379 -17.32 -2.81 14.70
CA PHE A 379 -15.95 -2.99 14.17
C PHE A 379 -15.81 -2.51 12.73
N GLN A 380 -16.76 -2.87 11.87
CA GLN A 380 -16.75 -2.40 10.48
C GLN A 380 -16.92 -0.88 10.39
N GLU A 381 -17.87 -0.32 11.15
CA GLU A 381 -18.14 1.11 11.19
C GLU A 381 -16.93 1.91 11.68
N ALA A 382 -16.27 1.45 12.74
CA ALA A 382 -15.08 2.10 13.28
C ALA A 382 -13.95 2.20 12.25
N THR A 383 -13.73 1.16 11.45
CA THR A 383 -12.79 1.19 10.31
C THR A 383 -13.22 2.21 9.26
N TYR A 384 -14.51 2.24 8.90
CA TYR A 384 -15.02 3.16 7.87
C TYR A 384 -15.00 4.61 8.34
N HIS A 385 -15.19 4.89 9.63
CA HIS A 385 -15.01 6.21 10.21
C HIS A 385 -13.57 6.71 10.03
N ARG A 386 -12.56 5.87 10.21
CA ARG A 386 -11.16 6.24 9.96
C ARG A 386 -10.90 6.53 8.48
N LEU A 387 -11.46 5.72 7.57
CA LEU A 387 -11.39 6.00 6.14
C LEU A 387 -12.08 7.33 5.78
N ALA A 388 -13.21 7.64 6.41
CA ALA A 388 -13.90 8.91 6.21
C ALA A 388 -13.05 10.10 6.69
N GLN A 389 -12.38 10.01 7.85
CA GLN A 389 -11.45 11.03 8.34
C GLN A 389 -10.29 11.28 7.36
N ILE A 390 -9.72 10.21 6.79
CA ILE A 390 -8.69 10.31 5.74
C ILE A 390 -9.27 11.02 4.51
N GLY A 391 -10.47 10.63 4.07
CA GLY A 391 -11.14 11.24 2.93
C GLY A 391 -11.41 12.73 3.13
N GLU A 392 -11.91 13.13 4.29
CA GLU A 392 -12.17 14.54 4.65
C GLU A 392 -10.87 15.37 4.70
N ALA A 393 -9.80 14.81 5.27
CA ALA A 393 -8.49 15.48 5.29
C ALA A 393 -7.95 15.70 3.86
N LEU A 394 -8.13 14.73 2.96
CA LEU A 394 -7.75 14.86 1.55
C LEU A 394 -8.64 15.87 0.82
N GLU A 395 -9.98 15.81 0.98
CA GLU A 395 -10.91 16.78 0.39
C GLU A 395 -10.58 18.22 0.82
N SER A 396 -10.25 18.41 2.10
CA SER A 396 -9.85 19.72 2.64
C SER A 396 -8.54 20.21 2.02
N ALA A 397 -7.52 19.35 1.96
CA ALA A 397 -6.21 19.69 1.39
C ALA A 397 -6.28 19.99 -0.11
N LEU A 398 -7.09 19.26 -0.85
CA LEU A 398 -7.27 19.39 -2.29
C LEU A 398 -8.33 20.45 -2.66
N ARG A 399 -9.13 20.89 -1.70
CA ARG A 399 -10.31 21.77 -1.91
C ARG A 399 -11.27 21.21 -2.97
N GLN A 400 -11.41 19.89 -3.00
CA GLN A 400 -12.20 19.17 -3.98
C GLN A 400 -12.91 17.99 -3.33
N LYS A 401 -14.20 17.81 -3.69
CA LYS A 401 -14.94 16.62 -3.30
C LYS A 401 -14.49 15.40 -4.07
N LEU A 402 -14.42 14.26 -3.38
CA LEU A 402 -13.92 13.00 -3.93
C LEU A 402 -15.08 12.05 -4.27
N VAL A 403 -14.90 11.32 -5.35
CA VAL A 403 -15.65 10.10 -5.70
C VAL A 403 -14.75 8.91 -5.46
N PHE A 404 -15.30 7.83 -4.94
CA PHE A 404 -14.49 6.71 -4.49
C PHE A 404 -14.69 5.47 -5.36
N ILE A 405 -13.58 4.88 -5.80
CA ILE A 405 -13.54 3.54 -6.41
C ILE A 405 -13.10 2.57 -5.32
N VAL A 406 -13.93 1.55 -5.05
CA VAL A 406 -13.73 0.60 -3.95
C VAL A 406 -13.32 -0.75 -4.51
N SER A 407 -12.26 -1.33 -3.95
CA SER A 407 -11.72 -2.65 -4.29
C SER A 407 -11.44 -3.49 -3.04
N GLY A 408 -11.09 -4.76 -3.24
CA GLY A 408 -10.78 -5.69 -2.16
C GLY A 408 -11.96 -6.52 -1.69
N GLY A 409 -11.78 -7.20 -0.56
CA GLY A 409 -12.74 -8.16 -0.02
C GLY A 409 -14.13 -7.60 0.30
N ILE A 410 -14.22 -6.30 0.58
CA ILE A 410 -15.51 -5.59 0.83
C ILE A 410 -16.49 -5.73 -0.33
N GLN A 411 -16.02 -5.88 -1.56
CA GLN A 411 -16.87 -6.00 -2.76
C GLN A 411 -17.78 -7.24 -2.72
N LYS A 412 -17.45 -8.23 -1.90
CA LYS A 412 -18.28 -9.44 -1.69
C LYS A 412 -19.51 -9.18 -0.81
N SER A 413 -19.64 -7.97 -0.24
CA SER A 413 -20.72 -7.59 0.68
C SER A 413 -21.38 -6.30 0.21
N PRO A 414 -22.54 -6.37 -0.48
CA PRO A 414 -23.31 -5.19 -0.89
C PRO A 414 -23.70 -4.30 0.29
N SER A 415 -24.05 -4.89 1.44
CA SER A 415 -24.38 -4.12 2.65
C SER A 415 -23.19 -3.32 3.18
N ALA A 416 -21.99 -3.90 3.12
CA ALA A 416 -20.76 -3.21 3.50
C ALA A 416 -20.43 -2.05 2.57
N LEU A 417 -20.61 -2.22 1.25
CA LEU A 417 -20.43 -1.14 0.27
C LEU A 417 -21.44 0.01 0.50
N GLN A 418 -22.72 -0.31 0.74
CA GLN A 418 -23.74 0.70 1.06
C GLN A 418 -23.40 1.42 2.37
N ARG A 419 -22.98 0.68 3.41
CA ARG A 419 -22.56 1.25 4.69
C ARG A 419 -21.35 2.16 4.52
N LEU A 420 -20.36 1.75 3.74
CA LEU A 420 -19.21 2.60 3.43
C LEU A 420 -19.63 3.90 2.73
N ALA A 421 -20.52 3.83 1.74
CA ALA A 421 -21.07 5.02 1.07
C ALA A 421 -21.78 5.95 2.07
N ASN A 422 -22.58 5.39 3.00
CA ASN A 422 -23.29 6.12 4.04
C ASN A 422 -22.30 6.80 5.02
N VAL A 423 -21.27 6.09 5.47
CA VAL A 423 -20.23 6.65 6.37
C VAL A 423 -19.42 7.75 5.72
N LEU A 424 -19.04 7.57 4.44
CA LEU A 424 -18.33 8.60 3.67
C LEU A 424 -19.20 9.80 3.33
N GLY A 425 -20.54 9.63 3.30
CA GLY A 425 -21.47 10.63 2.77
C GLY A 425 -21.21 10.95 1.30
N ARG A 426 -20.62 10.03 0.56
CA ARG A 426 -20.19 10.15 -0.84
C ARG A 426 -20.55 8.93 -1.65
N PRO A 427 -20.77 9.09 -2.97
CA PRO A 427 -20.93 7.94 -3.84
C PRO A 427 -19.68 7.08 -3.90
N VAL A 428 -19.89 5.75 -3.98
CA VAL A 428 -18.84 4.78 -4.22
C VAL A 428 -19.14 3.95 -5.46
N HIS A 429 -18.08 3.51 -6.16
CA HIS A 429 -18.17 2.59 -7.29
C HIS A 429 -17.32 1.36 -6.99
N ALA A 430 -17.87 0.16 -7.13
CA ALA A 430 -17.07 -1.05 -7.04
C ALA A 430 -16.13 -1.15 -8.25
N SER A 431 -14.85 -1.42 -8.02
CA SER A 431 -13.90 -1.71 -9.10
C SER A 431 -14.23 -3.05 -9.75
N LYS A 432 -14.15 -3.14 -11.08
CA LYS A 432 -14.23 -4.43 -11.79
C LYS A 432 -12.87 -5.06 -12.05
N GLU A 433 -11.77 -4.37 -11.69
CA GLU A 433 -10.41 -4.91 -11.82
C GLU A 433 -10.02 -5.70 -10.56
N PRO A 434 -9.89 -7.03 -10.65
CA PRO A 434 -9.56 -7.86 -9.49
C PRO A 434 -8.07 -7.80 -9.11
N GLU A 435 -7.19 -7.49 -10.06
CA GLU A 435 -5.72 -7.45 -9.89
C GLU A 435 -5.18 -6.04 -10.09
N ALA A 436 -5.68 -5.09 -9.29
CA ALA A 436 -5.44 -3.67 -9.50
C ALA A 436 -3.94 -3.30 -9.51
N SER A 437 -3.08 -3.90 -8.65
CA SER A 437 -1.64 -3.60 -8.63
C SER A 437 -0.96 -4.11 -9.90
N LEU A 438 -1.30 -5.32 -10.35
CA LEU A 438 -0.76 -5.91 -11.57
C LEU A 438 -1.21 -5.13 -12.82
N CYS A 439 -2.50 -4.77 -12.89
CA CYS A 439 -3.05 -3.90 -13.94
C CYS A 439 -2.37 -2.52 -13.94
N GLY A 440 -2.14 -1.97 -12.76
CA GLY A 440 -1.47 -0.67 -12.59
C GLY A 440 -0.02 -0.67 -13.04
N ALA A 441 0.71 -1.76 -12.82
CA ALA A 441 2.05 -1.94 -13.37
C ALA A 441 2.03 -1.88 -14.91
N ALA A 442 1.05 -2.56 -15.55
CA ALA A 442 0.86 -2.47 -16.99
C ALA A 442 0.49 -1.03 -17.44
N CYS A 443 -0.45 -0.38 -16.73
CA CYS A 443 -0.85 1.00 -17.02
C CYS A 443 0.33 1.97 -16.90
N PHE A 444 1.20 1.81 -15.92
CA PHE A 444 2.40 2.62 -15.77
C PHE A 444 3.34 2.46 -16.97
N ALA A 445 3.62 1.22 -17.38
CA ALA A 445 4.43 0.99 -18.58
C ALA A 445 3.80 1.59 -19.83
N MET A 446 2.47 1.53 -19.99
CA MET A 446 1.76 2.20 -21.08
C MET A 446 1.98 3.72 -21.06
N ASP A 447 1.88 4.34 -19.88
CA ASP A 447 2.15 5.80 -19.73
C ASP A 447 3.56 6.14 -20.19
N GLN A 448 4.58 5.36 -19.77
CA GLN A 448 5.98 5.59 -20.12
C GLN A 448 6.25 5.40 -21.62
N LEU A 449 5.46 4.58 -22.29
CA LEU A 449 5.51 4.34 -23.74
C LEU A 449 4.65 5.32 -24.55
N GLY A 450 3.98 6.29 -23.90
CA GLY A 450 3.06 7.21 -24.56
C GLY A 450 1.79 6.54 -25.10
N LEU A 451 1.45 5.35 -24.61
CA LEU A 451 0.24 4.64 -25.00
C LEU A 451 -0.96 5.13 -24.18
N LYS A 452 -2.13 5.20 -24.82
CA LYS A 452 -3.36 5.61 -24.13
C LYS A 452 -3.78 4.54 -23.14
N ARG A 453 -3.95 4.94 -21.88
CA ARG A 453 -4.51 4.04 -20.85
C ARG A 453 -5.97 3.72 -21.14
N PRO A 454 -6.43 2.50 -20.79
CA PRO A 454 -7.84 2.16 -20.86
C PRO A 454 -8.66 2.99 -19.87
N ALA A 455 -9.92 3.23 -20.21
CA ALA A 455 -10.87 3.75 -19.24
C ALA A 455 -11.13 2.71 -18.13
N PRO A 456 -11.28 3.14 -16.86
CA PRO A 456 -11.55 2.23 -15.76
C PRO A 456 -12.90 1.53 -15.95
N GLN A 457 -12.92 0.23 -15.68
CA GLN A 457 -14.16 -0.53 -15.66
C GLN A 457 -14.77 -0.46 -14.25
N LEU A 458 -15.87 0.27 -14.13
CA LEU A 458 -16.56 0.50 -12.87
C LEU A 458 -17.85 -0.30 -12.80
N GLY A 459 -18.19 -0.73 -11.61
CA GLY A 459 -19.51 -1.25 -11.27
C GLY A 459 -20.53 -0.11 -11.09
N PRO A 460 -21.77 -0.46 -10.72
CA PRO A 460 -22.82 0.53 -10.50
C PRO A 460 -22.42 1.52 -9.39
N LYS A 461 -22.95 2.74 -9.53
CA LYS A 461 -22.82 3.80 -8.54
C LYS A 461 -23.72 3.50 -7.34
N ILE A 462 -23.16 3.47 -6.14
CA ILE A 462 -23.86 3.31 -4.87
C ILE A 462 -23.89 4.68 -4.21
N ASN A 463 -25.06 5.28 -4.11
CA ASN A 463 -25.23 6.60 -3.49
C ASN A 463 -25.45 6.46 -1.98
N PRO A 464 -24.95 7.44 -1.18
CA PRO A 464 -25.25 7.48 0.24
C PRO A 464 -26.72 7.80 0.49
N GLN A 465 -27.28 7.21 1.55
CA GLN A 465 -28.61 7.52 2.07
C GLN A 465 -28.49 8.70 3.04
N ARG A 466 -28.94 9.88 2.65
CA ARG A 466 -28.67 11.16 3.34
C ARG A 466 -29.00 11.17 4.83
N ALA A 467 -30.18 10.62 5.21
CA ALA A 467 -30.59 10.55 6.60
C ALA A 467 -29.60 9.70 7.44
N ILE A 468 -29.27 8.51 6.94
CA ILE A 468 -28.34 7.58 7.59
C ILE A 468 -26.92 8.15 7.63
N SER A 469 -26.48 8.87 6.59
CA SER A 469 -25.16 9.52 6.57
C SER A 469 -24.99 10.56 7.68
N ARG A 470 -26.06 11.28 8.05
CA ARG A 470 -26.03 12.23 9.18
C ARG A 470 -25.82 11.49 10.52
N GLU A 471 -26.47 10.34 10.70
CA GLU A 471 -26.28 9.51 11.89
C GLU A 471 -24.85 8.99 11.98
N TYR A 472 -24.25 8.54 10.87
CA TYR A 472 -22.85 8.14 10.81
C TYR A 472 -21.86 9.28 11.07
N THR A 473 -22.19 10.51 10.67
CA THR A 473 -21.37 11.68 11.01
C THR A 473 -21.32 11.90 12.53
N ALA A 474 -22.46 11.79 13.23
CA ALA A 474 -22.51 11.89 14.68
C ALA A 474 -21.76 10.72 15.36
N ALA A 475 -21.90 9.48 14.85
CA ALA A 475 -21.19 8.31 15.37
C ALA A 475 -19.67 8.47 15.22
N ARG A 476 -19.20 8.98 14.08
CA ARG A 476 -17.78 9.26 13.84
C ARG A 476 -17.23 10.32 14.79
N GLN A 477 -18.04 11.36 15.07
CA GLN A 477 -17.64 12.40 16.02
C GLN A 477 -17.42 11.83 17.43
N ARG A 478 -18.31 10.94 17.90
CA ARG A 478 -18.11 10.24 19.18
C ARG A 478 -16.82 9.40 19.21
N GLN A 479 -16.48 8.75 18.08
CA GLN A 479 -15.21 7.99 18.00
C GLN A 479 -13.98 8.90 18.11
N ILE A 480 -14.02 10.07 17.47
CA ILE A 480 -12.93 11.08 17.55
C ILE A 480 -12.79 11.59 18.99
N GLU A 481 -13.90 11.89 19.64
CA GLU A 481 -13.93 12.34 21.03
C GLU A 481 -13.38 11.26 21.99
N LEU A 482 -13.80 10.01 21.79
CA LEU A 482 -13.29 8.88 22.58
C LEU A 482 -11.78 8.71 22.40
N GLU A 483 -11.28 8.81 21.16
CA GLU A 483 -9.83 8.76 20.88
C GLU A 483 -9.07 9.88 21.59
N SER A 484 -9.62 11.12 21.60
CA SER A 484 -9.02 12.25 22.31
C SER A 484 -8.98 12.02 23.81
N LEU A 485 -10.09 11.58 24.41
CA LEU A 485 -10.15 11.25 25.83
C LEU A 485 -9.09 10.22 26.25
N PHE A 486 -8.91 9.16 25.46
CA PHE A 486 -7.89 8.14 25.74
C PHE A 486 -6.47 8.70 25.61
N ARG A 487 -6.23 9.57 24.64
CA ARG A 487 -4.93 10.23 24.45
C ARG A 487 -4.60 11.18 25.62
N ASP A 488 -5.59 11.95 26.06
CA ASP A 488 -5.40 12.99 27.07
C ASP A 488 -5.36 12.41 28.49
N SER A 489 -5.99 11.24 28.72
CA SER A 489 -6.01 10.58 30.02
C SER A 489 -4.71 9.91 30.44
N GLY A 490 -3.73 9.80 29.53
CA GLY A 490 -2.51 9.04 29.78
C GLY A 490 -2.70 7.53 29.98
N LEU A 491 -3.91 7.00 29.73
CA LEU A 491 -4.20 5.55 29.71
C LEU A 491 -3.54 4.83 28.51
N VAL A 492 -2.39 5.35 28.09
CA VAL A 492 -1.53 4.70 27.10
C VAL A 492 -0.74 3.63 27.83
N THR A 493 -1.27 2.42 27.86
CA THR A 493 -0.47 1.27 28.30
C THR A 493 0.46 0.91 27.15
N THR A 494 1.77 1.09 27.35
CA THR A 494 2.75 0.36 26.54
C THR A 494 2.40 -1.12 26.66
N PRO A 495 2.04 -1.83 25.59
CA PRO A 495 1.94 -3.27 25.67
C PRO A 495 3.34 -3.79 26.01
N ASN A 496 3.50 -4.32 27.19
CA ASN A 496 4.59 -5.24 27.50
C ASN A 496 4.37 -6.47 26.61
N VAL A 497 5.07 -6.56 25.49
CA VAL A 497 5.25 -7.77 24.71
C VAL A 497 6.75 -7.93 24.45
#